data_960de2c2efb2155bd2dea88cedb6afb5
#
_entry.id   960de2c2efb2155bd2dea88cedb6afb5
#
_cell.length_a   1.000
_cell.length_b   1.000
_cell.length_c   1.000
_cell.angle_alpha   90.00
_cell.angle_beta   90.00
_cell.angle_gamma   90.00
#
_symmetry.space_group_name_H-M   'P 1'
#
loop_
_entity.id
_entity.type
_entity.pdbx_description
1 polymer ?
#
loop_
_entity_poly.entity_id
_entity_poly.type
_entity_poly.pdbx_seq_one_letter_code
_entity_poly.pdbx_strand_id
1 'polypeptide(L)'
;MKKFIALITSMILSTSIGQCGCADNYTKTITSIETMTLTLQGMRFCNVYEMANKYGKTVLRRFRKVYSNGTDILELEASAVCDTTDFIELMNNCGVISWDGFHGKHPKNVRDGIMFDFRAAVNDGQGIHADGSENFPKGYHDFVRELNKILTEHKDD
;
A
#
# COMPACT_ATOMS: atom_id res chain seq x y z
N MET A 1 -6.54 -75.04 -32.38
CA MET A 1 -7.68 -74.35 -31.74
C MET A 1 -7.10 -73.36 -30.73
N LYS A 2 -7.01 -72.08 -31.08
CA LYS A 2 -6.46 -71.05 -30.20
C LYS A 2 -7.62 -70.29 -29.56
N LYS A 3 -7.68 -70.36 -28.23
CA LYS A 3 -8.68 -69.63 -27.43
C LYS A 3 -8.17 -68.19 -27.23
N PHE A 4 -8.94 -67.20 -27.71
CA PHE A 4 -8.72 -65.79 -27.42
C PHE A 4 -9.42 -65.48 -26.09
N ILE A 5 -8.63 -65.04 -25.11
CA ILE A 5 -9.11 -64.48 -23.88
C ILE A 5 -9.19 -62.95 -24.08
N ALA A 6 -10.39 -62.40 -24.10
CA ALA A 6 -10.63 -61.00 -24.12
C ALA A 6 -10.45 -60.42 -22.72
N LEU A 7 -9.43 -59.54 -22.55
CA LEU A 7 -9.20 -58.78 -21.33
C LEU A 7 -10.05 -57.49 -21.40
N ILE A 8 -11.07 -57.42 -20.56
CA ILE A 8 -11.87 -56.23 -20.40
C ILE A 8 -11.13 -55.32 -19.41
N THR A 9 -10.49 -54.27 -19.91
CA THR A 9 -9.88 -53.24 -19.08
C THR A 9 -10.95 -52.23 -18.69
N SER A 10 -11.38 -52.29 -17.43
CA SER A 10 -12.29 -51.30 -16.85
C SER A 10 -11.55 -49.99 -16.66
N MET A 11 -11.94 -48.99 -17.44
CA MET A 11 -11.41 -47.61 -17.34
C MET A 11 -12.20 -46.90 -16.25
N ILE A 12 -11.62 -46.79 -15.06
CA ILE A 12 -12.16 -45.94 -13.98
C ILE A 12 -11.86 -44.52 -14.32
N LEU A 13 -12.90 -43.77 -14.75
CA LEU A 13 -12.85 -42.30 -14.93
C LEU A 13 -12.89 -41.70 -13.53
N SER A 14 -11.74 -41.36 -12.97
CA SER A 14 -11.66 -40.51 -11.78
C SER A 14 -11.87 -39.04 -12.21
N THR A 15 -13.09 -38.54 -12.04
CA THR A 15 -13.40 -37.13 -12.10
C THR A 15 -12.78 -36.43 -10.88
N SER A 16 -11.57 -35.90 -11.03
CA SER A 16 -11.02 -34.96 -10.10
C SER A 16 -11.79 -33.64 -10.25
N ILE A 17 -12.67 -33.38 -9.30
CA ILE A 17 -13.26 -32.05 -9.10
C ILE A 17 -12.11 -31.15 -8.70
N GLY A 18 -11.61 -30.36 -9.65
CA GLY A 18 -10.66 -29.29 -9.38
C GLY A 18 -11.32 -28.27 -8.46
N GLN A 19 -10.96 -28.29 -7.18
CA GLN A 19 -11.16 -27.15 -6.31
C GLN A 19 -10.33 -26.00 -6.90
N CYS A 20 -11.02 -25.07 -7.55
CA CYS A 20 -10.46 -23.76 -7.89
C CYS A 20 -10.34 -22.99 -6.56
N GLY A 21 -9.33 -23.30 -5.76
CA GLY A 21 -8.87 -22.44 -4.70
C GLY A 21 -8.17 -21.27 -5.37
N CYS A 22 -8.84 -20.12 -5.43
CA CYS A 22 -8.14 -18.84 -5.59
C CYS A 22 -7.24 -18.71 -4.36
N ALA A 23 -6.02 -19.22 -4.44
CA ALA A 23 -4.97 -18.83 -3.52
C ALA A 23 -4.67 -17.37 -3.89
N ASP A 24 -5.14 -16.45 -3.07
CA ASP A 24 -4.70 -15.06 -3.11
C ASP A 24 -3.18 -15.09 -2.91
N ASN A 25 -2.43 -14.99 -4.00
CA ASN A 25 -0.98 -14.87 -4.00
C ASN A 25 -0.63 -13.46 -3.51
N TYR A 26 -0.90 -13.18 -2.24
CA TYR A 26 -0.36 -11.99 -1.59
C TYR A 26 1.15 -12.14 -1.50
N THR A 27 1.85 -11.44 -2.36
CA THR A 27 3.30 -11.35 -2.27
C THR A 27 3.67 -10.65 -0.95
N LYS A 28 4.62 -11.22 -0.21
CA LYS A 28 5.09 -10.65 1.07
C LYS A 28 6.04 -9.47 0.90
N THR A 29 6.33 -9.09 -0.34
CA THR A 29 7.31 -8.07 -0.70
C THR A 29 6.75 -7.19 -1.80
N ILE A 30 6.96 -5.89 -1.71
CA ILE A 30 6.62 -4.94 -2.77
C ILE A 30 7.72 -5.00 -3.82
N THR A 31 7.36 -5.24 -5.07
CA THR A 31 8.27 -5.30 -6.23
C THR A 31 7.98 -4.21 -7.25
N SER A 32 6.76 -3.66 -7.24
CA SER A 32 6.36 -2.51 -8.04
C SER A 32 5.41 -1.62 -7.26
N ILE A 33 5.32 -0.35 -7.64
CA ILE A 33 4.37 0.59 -7.05
C ILE A 33 3.80 1.48 -8.16
N GLU A 34 2.49 1.61 -8.18
CA GLU A 34 1.75 2.46 -9.10
C GLU A 34 1.41 3.80 -8.46
N THR A 35 0.76 3.75 -7.29
CA THR A 35 0.31 4.95 -6.56
C THR A 35 0.40 4.73 -5.05
N MET A 36 0.53 5.83 -4.32
CA MET A 36 0.39 5.85 -2.86
C MET A 36 -0.21 7.19 -2.43
N THR A 37 -1.13 7.13 -1.48
CA THR A 37 -1.66 8.29 -0.77
C THR A 37 -1.60 8.05 0.73
N LEU A 38 -1.08 9.01 1.48
CA LEU A 38 -1.11 9.01 2.93
C LEU A 38 -1.68 10.35 3.42
N THR A 39 -2.82 10.30 4.07
CA THR A 39 -3.44 11.46 4.72
C THR A 39 -3.16 11.45 6.21
N LEU A 40 -2.65 12.55 6.74
CA LEU A 40 -2.44 12.78 8.17
C LEU A 40 -3.30 13.94 8.60
N GLN A 41 -4.23 13.69 9.52
CA GLN A 41 -5.14 14.70 10.03
C GLN A 41 -5.02 14.84 11.53
N GLY A 42 -4.60 15.99 12.00
CA GLY A 42 -4.66 16.42 13.40
C GLY A 42 -5.67 17.54 13.59
N MET A 43 -5.80 18.05 14.81
CA MET A 43 -6.74 19.13 15.13
C MET A 43 -6.52 20.41 14.31
N ARG A 44 -5.27 20.72 13.97
CA ARG A 44 -4.88 22.01 13.34
C ARG A 44 -4.21 21.85 11.98
N PHE A 45 -4.10 20.64 11.46
CA PHE A 45 -3.44 20.39 10.18
C PHE A 45 -4.08 19.18 9.49
N CYS A 46 -3.99 19.19 8.17
CA CYS A 46 -4.23 18.01 7.35
C CYS A 46 -3.19 18.03 6.23
N ASN A 47 -2.29 17.05 6.26
CA ASN A 47 -1.26 16.86 5.25
C ASN A 47 -1.61 15.63 4.41
N VAL A 48 -1.45 15.76 3.10
CA VAL A 48 -1.64 14.67 2.15
C VAL A 48 -0.33 14.44 1.40
N TYR A 49 0.20 13.24 1.52
CA TYR A 49 1.34 12.79 0.72
C TYR A 49 0.79 11.97 -0.45
N GLU A 50 1.20 12.32 -1.63
CA GLU A 50 0.87 11.60 -2.86
C GLU A 50 2.15 11.16 -3.55
N MET A 51 2.16 9.94 -4.02
CA MET A 51 3.20 9.40 -4.86
C MET A 51 2.61 8.88 -6.16
N ALA A 52 3.25 9.22 -7.25
CA ALA A 52 2.96 8.67 -8.58
C ALA A 52 4.25 8.27 -9.28
N ASN A 53 4.22 7.11 -9.93
CA ASN A 53 5.31 6.67 -10.78
C ASN A 53 5.16 7.30 -12.18
N LYS A 54 6.24 7.92 -12.68
CA LYS A 54 6.32 8.46 -14.04
C LYS A 54 7.65 8.06 -14.66
N TYR A 55 7.61 7.24 -15.71
CA TYR A 55 8.79 6.84 -16.50
C TYR A 55 9.94 6.26 -15.65
N GLY A 56 9.62 5.41 -14.66
CA GLY A 56 10.62 4.80 -13.78
C GLY A 56 11.18 5.72 -12.69
N LYS A 57 10.60 6.91 -12.54
CA LYS A 57 10.86 7.84 -11.45
C LYS A 57 9.64 8.01 -10.57
N THR A 58 9.87 8.08 -9.28
CA THR A 58 8.84 8.37 -8.29
C THR A 58 8.77 9.87 -8.05
N VAL A 59 7.60 10.45 -8.26
CA VAL A 59 7.31 11.83 -7.87
C VAL A 59 6.52 11.79 -6.57
N LEU A 60 7.14 12.26 -5.49
CA LEU A 60 6.53 12.42 -4.17
C LEU A 60 6.13 13.87 -3.96
N ARG A 61 4.90 14.10 -3.52
CA ARG A 61 4.36 15.44 -3.21
C ARG A 61 3.75 15.44 -1.83
N ARG A 62 3.87 16.57 -1.14
CA ARG A 62 3.13 16.84 0.08
C ARG A 62 2.26 18.06 -0.12
N PHE A 63 0.98 17.91 0.17
CA PHE A 63 0.00 18.99 0.17
C PHE A 63 -0.44 19.27 1.59
N ARG A 64 -0.76 20.54 1.85
CA ARG A 64 -1.52 20.95 3.04
C ARG A 64 -2.95 21.23 2.62
N LYS A 65 -3.91 20.70 3.36
CA LYS A 65 -5.31 21.03 3.21
C LYS A 65 -5.60 22.33 3.95
N VAL A 66 -6.10 23.31 3.25
CA VAL A 66 -6.49 24.62 3.79
C VAL A 66 -7.95 24.90 3.48
N TYR A 67 -8.63 25.57 4.40
CA TYR A 67 -10.01 26.00 4.18
C TYR A 67 -10.00 27.43 3.64
N SER A 68 -10.51 27.63 2.44
CA SER A 68 -10.59 28.93 1.78
C SER A 68 -11.92 29.08 1.06
N ASN A 69 -12.56 30.25 1.22
CA ASN A 69 -13.82 30.59 0.53
C ASN A 69 -14.95 29.55 0.66
N GLY A 70 -15.05 28.87 1.81
CA GLY A 70 -16.08 27.87 2.05
C GLY A 70 -15.77 26.46 1.52
N THR A 71 -14.58 26.25 0.97
CA THR A 71 -14.15 24.96 0.42
C THR A 71 -12.77 24.54 0.94
N ASP A 72 -12.56 23.22 1.01
CA ASP A 72 -11.23 22.66 1.26
C ASP A 72 -10.43 22.68 -0.05
N ILE A 73 -9.22 23.22 0.00
CA ILE A 73 -8.27 23.18 -1.11
C ILE A 73 -6.96 22.52 -0.67
N LEU A 74 -6.27 21.87 -1.60
CA LEU A 74 -4.95 21.30 -1.38
C LEU A 74 -3.89 22.26 -1.94
N GLU A 75 -3.03 22.78 -1.06
CA GLU A 75 -1.87 23.60 -1.43
C GLU A 75 -0.62 22.73 -1.45
N LEU A 76 0.11 22.73 -2.58
CA LEU A 76 1.38 22.02 -2.68
C LEU A 76 2.42 22.70 -1.79
N GLU A 77 2.97 21.97 -0.83
CA GLU A 77 4.03 22.45 0.07
C GLU A 77 5.43 22.01 -0.35
N ALA A 78 5.54 20.78 -0.87
CA ALA A 78 6.82 20.22 -1.28
C ALA A 78 6.62 19.17 -2.38
N SER A 79 7.62 19.07 -3.25
CA SER A 79 7.70 18.05 -4.29
C SER A 79 9.13 17.55 -4.41
N ALA A 80 9.32 16.28 -4.64
CA ALA A 80 10.63 15.67 -4.86
C ALA A 80 10.53 14.53 -5.87
N VAL A 81 11.62 14.31 -6.59
CA VAL A 81 11.77 13.16 -7.50
C VAL A 81 12.85 12.25 -6.94
N CYS A 82 12.55 10.98 -6.77
CA CYS A 82 13.51 9.97 -6.34
C CYS A 82 13.47 8.74 -7.25
N ASP A 83 14.44 7.86 -7.09
CA ASP A 83 14.43 6.58 -7.80
C ASP A 83 13.30 5.68 -7.28
N THR A 84 12.61 5.01 -8.20
CA THR A 84 11.50 4.12 -7.83
C THR A 84 11.99 2.91 -7.04
N THR A 85 13.20 2.43 -7.31
CA THR A 85 13.79 1.29 -6.59
C THR A 85 14.05 1.66 -5.12
N ASP A 86 14.61 2.84 -4.88
CA ASP A 86 14.89 3.34 -3.52
C ASP A 86 13.58 3.53 -2.73
N PHE A 87 12.53 4.01 -3.40
CA PHE A 87 11.21 4.16 -2.78
C PHE A 87 10.57 2.82 -2.42
N ILE A 88 10.67 1.82 -3.30
CA ILE A 88 10.21 0.44 -3.04
C ILE A 88 11.00 -0.16 -1.86
N GLU A 89 12.31 0.04 -1.81
CA GLU A 89 13.15 -0.43 -0.71
C GLU A 89 12.72 0.21 0.62
N LEU A 90 12.44 1.52 0.65
CA LEU A 90 11.89 2.21 1.80
C LEU A 90 10.59 1.56 2.28
N MET A 91 9.65 1.30 1.37
CA MET A 91 8.37 0.66 1.72
C MET A 91 8.58 -0.74 2.33
N ASN A 92 9.48 -1.52 1.76
CA ASN A 92 9.81 -2.86 2.26
C ASN A 92 10.49 -2.80 3.64
N ASN A 93 11.44 -1.89 3.83
CA ASN A 93 12.14 -1.72 5.10
C ASN A 93 11.20 -1.27 6.23
N CYS A 94 10.18 -0.49 5.92
CA CYS A 94 9.13 -0.10 6.85
C CYS A 94 8.02 -1.15 7.02
N GLY A 95 8.05 -2.24 6.24
CA GLY A 95 7.07 -3.32 6.32
C GLY A 95 5.68 -2.94 5.84
N VAL A 96 5.56 -2.00 4.91
CA VAL A 96 4.29 -1.41 4.43
C VAL A 96 3.32 -2.47 3.91
N ILE A 97 3.81 -3.55 3.30
CA ILE A 97 2.96 -4.64 2.82
C ILE A 97 2.11 -5.28 3.94
N SER A 98 2.61 -5.26 5.17
CA SER A 98 1.91 -5.82 6.34
C SER A 98 0.87 -4.88 6.94
N TRP A 99 0.73 -3.67 6.40
CA TRP A 99 -0.27 -2.71 6.89
C TRP A 99 -1.66 -2.98 6.33
N ASP A 100 -1.76 -3.78 5.27
CA ASP A 100 -3.06 -4.08 4.67
C ASP A 100 -4.05 -4.66 5.69
N GLY A 101 -5.23 -4.06 5.75
CA GLY A 101 -6.26 -4.39 6.73
C GLY A 101 -6.01 -3.88 8.16
N PHE A 102 -4.97 -3.05 8.40
CA PHE A 102 -4.77 -2.46 9.72
C PHE A 102 -5.81 -1.37 10.02
N HIS A 103 -6.50 -1.51 11.16
CA HIS A 103 -7.47 -0.54 11.68
C HIS A 103 -7.12 -0.20 13.12
N GLY A 104 -6.39 0.89 13.31
CA GLY A 104 -5.91 1.35 14.60
C GLY A 104 -7.00 2.06 15.41
N LYS A 105 -7.56 1.40 16.44
CA LYS A 105 -8.58 2.00 17.31
C LYS A 105 -7.98 3.14 18.14
N HIS A 106 -8.73 4.24 18.23
CA HIS A 106 -8.37 5.38 19.08
C HIS A 106 -8.24 4.97 20.56
N PRO A 107 -7.14 5.32 21.24
CA PRO A 107 -6.97 5.02 22.66
C PRO A 107 -7.98 5.78 23.55
N LYS A 108 -8.53 5.11 24.56
CA LYS A 108 -9.60 5.68 25.41
C LYS A 108 -9.21 6.96 26.19
N ASN A 109 -7.91 7.16 26.43
CA ASN A 109 -7.41 8.26 27.26
C ASN A 109 -6.83 9.43 26.46
N VAL A 110 -6.94 9.40 25.16
CA VAL A 110 -6.47 10.47 24.25
C VAL A 110 -7.66 11.28 23.79
N ARG A 111 -7.63 12.61 23.98
CA ARG A 111 -8.73 13.50 23.54
C ARG A 111 -8.53 14.01 22.13
N ASP A 112 -7.27 14.30 21.76
CA ASP A 112 -6.88 14.89 20.50
C ASP A 112 -5.77 14.03 19.92
N GLY A 113 -6.03 13.38 18.80
CA GLY A 113 -5.09 12.45 18.18
C GLY A 113 -4.86 12.75 16.71
N ILE A 114 -3.78 12.19 16.18
CA ILE A 114 -3.52 12.18 14.75
C ILE A 114 -4.23 10.97 14.15
N MET A 115 -5.08 11.22 13.17
CA MET A 115 -5.68 10.20 12.32
C MET A 115 -4.79 10.04 11.07
N PHE A 116 -4.69 8.82 10.58
CA PHE A 116 -4.08 8.54 9.30
C PHE A 116 -4.99 7.66 8.44
N ASP A 117 -4.92 7.84 7.13
CA ASP A 117 -5.47 6.96 6.10
C ASP A 117 -4.36 6.72 5.07
N PHE A 118 -4.00 5.47 4.87
CA PHE A 118 -2.97 5.04 3.92
C PHE A 118 -3.58 4.14 2.86
N ARG A 119 -3.28 4.44 1.61
CA ARG A 119 -3.67 3.64 0.45
C ARG A 119 -2.53 3.53 -0.53
N ALA A 120 -2.28 2.35 -1.03
CA ALA A 120 -1.32 2.13 -2.11
C ALA A 120 -1.82 1.07 -3.07
N ALA A 121 -1.40 1.19 -4.33
CA ALA A 121 -1.50 0.14 -5.34
C ALA A 121 -0.08 -0.31 -5.67
N VAL A 122 0.20 -1.60 -5.46
CA VAL A 122 1.52 -2.22 -5.62
C VAL A 122 1.37 -3.55 -6.37
N ASN A 123 2.46 -4.10 -6.85
CA ASN A 123 2.52 -5.46 -7.40
C ASN A 123 1.38 -5.76 -8.40
N ASP A 124 1.28 -4.95 -9.45
CA ASP A 124 0.26 -5.08 -10.51
C ASP A 124 -1.19 -4.95 -10.01
N GLY A 125 -1.41 -4.00 -9.11
CA GLY A 125 -2.74 -3.62 -8.64
C GLY A 125 -3.16 -4.24 -7.30
N GLN A 126 -2.24 -4.86 -6.57
CA GLN A 126 -2.50 -5.27 -5.18
C GLN A 126 -2.73 -4.01 -4.33
N GLY A 127 -3.93 -3.88 -3.74
CA GLY A 127 -4.27 -2.79 -2.84
C GLY A 127 -3.67 -3.00 -1.45
N ILE A 128 -3.21 -1.91 -0.83
CA ILE A 128 -2.89 -1.84 0.60
C ILE A 128 -3.75 -0.73 1.18
N HIS A 129 -4.50 -1.03 2.23
CA HIS A 129 -5.30 -0.04 2.95
C HIS A 129 -5.10 -0.18 4.45
N ALA A 130 -4.74 0.93 5.11
CA ALA A 130 -4.58 1.01 6.55
C ALA A 130 -5.09 2.35 7.05
N ASP A 131 -5.75 2.35 8.19
CA ASP A 131 -6.21 3.56 8.86
C ASP A 131 -6.10 3.44 10.37
N GLY A 132 -6.15 4.57 11.05
CA GLY A 132 -6.14 4.57 12.51
C GLY A 132 -6.12 5.97 13.10
N SER A 133 -6.24 6.01 14.43
CA SER A 133 -6.18 7.22 15.21
C SER A 133 -5.33 6.98 16.46
N GLU A 134 -4.19 7.68 16.58
CA GLU A 134 -3.18 7.50 17.65
C GLU A 134 -2.73 6.05 17.87
N ASN A 135 -2.98 5.21 16.88
CA ASN A 135 -2.59 3.80 16.88
C ASN A 135 -2.15 3.48 15.45
N PHE A 136 -0.86 3.21 15.28
CA PHE A 136 -0.19 3.14 14.01
C PHE A 136 0.43 1.76 13.81
N PRO A 137 0.52 1.25 12.57
CA PRO A 137 1.19 -0.02 12.30
C PRO A 137 2.71 0.11 12.52
N LYS A 138 3.35 -1.03 12.70
CA LYS A 138 4.81 -1.08 12.87
C LYS A 138 5.50 -0.46 11.64
N GLY A 139 6.53 0.36 11.89
CA GLY A 139 7.30 1.04 10.83
C GLY A 139 6.68 2.33 10.31
N TYR A 140 5.46 2.68 10.73
CA TYR A 140 4.76 3.88 10.26
C TYR A 140 5.53 5.18 10.52
N HIS A 141 6.03 5.38 11.74
CA HIS A 141 6.76 6.60 12.09
C HIS A 141 8.07 6.74 11.33
N ASP A 142 8.75 5.63 11.09
CA ASP A 142 9.97 5.61 10.28
C ASP A 142 9.65 5.96 8.83
N PHE A 143 8.58 5.40 8.29
CA PHE A 143 8.11 5.70 6.93
C PHE A 143 7.80 7.20 6.75
N VAL A 144 7.00 7.79 7.64
CA VAL A 144 6.66 9.22 7.58
C VAL A 144 7.92 10.11 7.72
N ARG A 145 8.86 9.73 8.58
CA ARG A 145 10.14 10.44 8.73
C ARG A 145 10.93 10.44 7.42
N GLU A 146 11.07 9.28 6.79
CA GLU A 146 11.81 9.17 5.53
C GLU A 146 11.11 9.88 4.37
N LEU A 147 9.76 9.87 4.28
CA LEU A 147 9.02 10.69 3.31
C LEU A 147 9.36 12.18 3.45
N ASN A 148 9.39 12.70 4.69
CA ASN A 148 9.75 14.09 4.94
C ASN A 148 11.22 14.38 4.60
N LYS A 149 12.11 13.44 4.83
CA LYS A 149 13.52 13.55 4.48
C LYS A 149 13.70 13.65 2.96
N ILE A 150 13.05 12.78 2.17
CA ILE A 150 13.06 12.84 0.70
C ILE A 150 12.61 14.23 0.22
N LEU A 151 11.49 14.75 0.77
CA LEU A 151 10.94 16.06 0.41
C LEU A 151 11.82 17.24 0.82
N THR A 152 12.74 17.06 1.76
CA THR A 152 13.65 18.10 2.23
C THR A 152 14.97 18.10 1.46
N GLU A 153 15.51 16.92 1.17
CA GLU A 153 16.82 16.74 0.52
C GLU A 153 16.76 16.89 -1.01
N HIS A 154 15.61 16.61 -1.62
CA HIS A 154 15.42 16.63 -3.08
C HIS A 154 14.42 17.71 -3.50
N LYS A 155 14.40 18.83 -2.77
CA LYS A 155 13.55 19.97 -3.12
C LYS A 155 14.04 20.54 -4.45
N ASP A 156 13.22 20.36 -5.49
CA ASP A 156 13.46 21.02 -6.77
C ASP A 156 13.37 22.55 -6.55
N ASP A 157 14.45 23.27 -6.86
CA ASP A 157 14.53 24.73 -6.84
C ASP A 157 13.66 25.38 -7.93
#